data_f24c63512d90be6c6608a0f63cbee2ca
#
_entry.id   f24c63512d90be6c6608a0f63cbee2ca
#
_cell.length_a   1.000
_cell.length_b   1.000
_cell.length_c   1.000
_cell.angle_alpha   90.00
_cell.angle_beta   90.00
_cell.angle_gamma   90.00
#
_symmetry.space_group_name_H-M   'P 1'
#
loop_
_entity.id
_entity.type
_entity.pdbx_description
1 polymer ?
#
loop_
_entity_poly.entity_id
_entity_poly.type
_entity_poly.pdbx_seq_one_letter_code
_entity_poly.pdbx_strand_id
1 'polypeptide(L)'
;MRGVETRIQEIRHRIFREVARMAYHTEWPVDKRIEELPYKIIPGEVGNFRNDVFLERAIVGERLRLAMGLPCRGAAEHAPLSDNIEAADKAETYYTPPLINVIKFACNACHEKRVYVTDGCQGCLAHPCVEVCPKGAVTLDRTNGRSYIDQDKCIKCGKCKDVCGYNAIIVQERPCAAACGMDAIHSDANGKAEIDYEKCVSCGQCLVNCPFGAIADKSQIFQVIRAIQSGERVYAAVAPAFVGQFGPKVTPGKMRAAMKQLGFADVFEVAIGADLCATQEAIDFMKEVPNEIPFMATSCCPAWSMMAKKLFPEQANCISMALTPMTLTARLIKSKHENAKIVFIGPCAAKKLEAMRRSVRSEVDFVLTFEEMAGIFDAKHVDIENMEED
;
A
#
# COMPACT_ATOMS: atom_id res chain seq x y z
N MET A 1 12.13 1.57 -1.06
CA MET A 1 13.05 2.72 -0.86
C MET A 1 13.00 3.17 0.60
N ARG A 2 13.21 2.22 1.50
CA ARG A 2 13.14 2.45 2.96
C ARG A 2 14.24 3.40 3.39
N GLY A 3 13.88 4.44 4.15
CA GLY A 3 14.83 5.43 4.70
C GLY A 3 15.21 6.57 3.75
N VAL A 4 14.62 6.65 2.55
CA VAL A 4 14.82 7.77 1.63
C VAL A 4 13.47 8.41 1.35
N GLU A 5 13.35 9.67 1.68
CA GLU A 5 12.17 10.48 1.34
C GLU A 5 12.13 10.71 -0.17
N THR A 6 11.04 10.37 -0.81
CA THR A 6 10.90 10.42 -2.26
C THR A 6 9.84 11.44 -2.67
N ARG A 7 9.97 11.97 -3.92
CA ARG A 7 8.95 12.86 -4.50
C ARG A 7 7.54 12.25 -4.49
N ILE A 8 7.42 10.92 -4.55
CA ILE A 8 6.13 10.23 -4.49
C ILE A 8 5.53 10.36 -3.10
N GLN A 9 6.32 10.21 -2.04
CA GLN A 9 5.87 10.38 -0.66
C GLN A 9 5.47 11.83 -0.41
N GLU A 10 6.22 12.81 -0.91
CA GLU A 10 5.88 14.22 -0.84
C GLU A 10 4.49 14.52 -1.48
N ILE A 11 4.25 14.02 -2.71
CA ILE A 11 2.95 14.18 -3.37
C ILE A 11 1.83 13.50 -2.56
N ARG A 12 2.06 12.29 -2.07
CA ARG A 12 1.07 11.56 -1.26
C ARG A 12 0.72 12.34 0.00
N HIS A 13 1.72 12.85 0.71
CA HIS A 13 1.52 13.66 1.90
C HIS A 13 0.69 14.92 1.61
N ARG A 14 1.02 15.64 0.53
CA ARG A 14 0.24 16.83 0.10
C ARG A 14 -1.21 16.46 -0.21
N ILE A 15 -1.46 15.33 -0.86
CA ILE A 15 -2.81 14.86 -1.18
C ILE A 15 -3.58 14.55 0.10
N PHE A 16 -3.01 13.79 1.01
CA PHE A 16 -3.65 13.43 2.29
C PHE A 16 -3.98 14.67 3.12
N ARG A 17 -3.04 15.63 3.19
CA ARG A 17 -3.27 16.92 3.83
C ARG A 17 -4.44 17.70 3.23
N GLU A 18 -4.50 17.81 1.91
CA GLU A 18 -5.56 18.59 1.25
C GLU A 18 -6.92 17.91 1.37
N VAL A 19 -6.97 16.56 1.30
CA VAL A 19 -8.20 15.79 1.56
C VAL A 19 -8.66 15.98 3.00
N ALA A 20 -7.74 15.95 3.97
CA ALA A 20 -8.07 16.21 5.38
C ALA A 20 -8.59 17.63 5.59
N ARG A 21 -7.94 18.64 4.99
CA ARG A 21 -8.41 20.03 5.04
C ARG A 21 -9.82 20.17 4.47
N MET A 22 -10.07 19.56 3.32
CA MET A 22 -11.39 19.57 2.69
C MET A 22 -12.45 18.90 3.59
N ALA A 23 -12.10 17.80 4.25
CA ALA A 23 -13.01 17.13 5.18
C ALA A 23 -13.34 17.96 6.43
N TYR A 24 -12.38 18.73 6.97
CA TYR A 24 -12.59 19.60 8.11
C TYR A 24 -13.45 20.82 7.80
N HIS A 25 -13.49 21.31 6.57
CA HIS A 25 -14.24 22.49 6.14
C HIS A 25 -15.59 22.08 5.54
N THR A 26 -16.58 21.84 6.39
CA THR A 26 -17.92 21.39 5.98
C THR A 26 -18.69 22.44 5.16
N GLU A 27 -18.32 23.71 5.27
CA GLU A 27 -18.88 24.82 4.51
C GLU A 27 -18.43 24.86 3.03
N TRP A 28 -17.39 24.11 2.68
CA TRP A 28 -16.88 24.11 1.31
C TRP A 28 -17.68 23.15 0.44
N PRO A 29 -18.09 23.56 -0.77
CA PRO A 29 -18.69 22.64 -1.74
C PRO A 29 -17.60 21.66 -2.23
N VAL A 30 -17.71 20.41 -1.75
CA VAL A 30 -16.68 19.37 -1.97
C VAL A 30 -16.49 19.09 -3.46
N ASP A 31 -17.58 19.11 -4.22
CA ASP A 31 -17.60 18.90 -5.68
C ASP A 31 -16.76 19.95 -6.43
N LYS A 32 -16.87 21.21 -6.06
CA LYS A 32 -16.08 22.29 -6.66
C LYS A 32 -14.64 22.25 -6.18
N ARG A 33 -14.46 21.98 -4.89
CA ARG A 33 -13.14 22.02 -4.27
C ARG A 33 -12.21 20.95 -4.81
N ILE A 34 -12.69 19.74 -5.03
CA ILE A 34 -11.87 18.64 -5.56
C ILE A 34 -11.35 18.97 -6.98
N GLU A 35 -12.10 19.70 -7.80
CA GLU A 35 -11.65 20.12 -9.13
C GLU A 35 -10.49 21.13 -9.10
N GLU A 36 -10.42 21.95 -8.04
CA GLU A 36 -9.36 22.96 -7.86
C GLU A 36 -8.07 22.36 -7.28
N LEU A 37 -8.17 21.29 -6.48
CA LEU A 37 -7.03 20.74 -5.73
C LEU A 37 -5.84 20.31 -6.60
N PRO A 38 -6.00 19.71 -7.78
CA PRO A 38 -4.86 19.41 -8.66
C PRO A 38 -4.02 20.64 -9.02
N TYR A 39 -4.65 21.79 -9.21
CA TYR A 39 -3.98 23.05 -9.52
C TYR A 39 -3.31 23.67 -8.29
N LYS A 40 -3.87 23.47 -7.09
CA LYS A 40 -3.28 23.89 -5.82
C LYS A 40 -2.06 23.04 -5.45
N ILE A 41 -2.13 21.73 -5.67
CA ILE A 41 -1.05 20.78 -5.34
C ILE A 41 0.10 20.91 -6.33
N ILE A 42 -0.22 21.10 -7.63
CA ILE A 42 0.73 21.30 -8.74
C ILE A 42 0.49 22.69 -9.34
N PRO A 43 1.05 23.74 -8.72
CA PRO A 43 0.89 25.12 -9.21
C PRO A 43 1.81 25.39 -10.41
N GLY A 44 1.50 26.47 -11.16
CA GLY A 44 2.34 26.96 -12.24
C GLY A 44 2.09 26.26 -13.58
N GLU A 45 2.94 26.53 -14.55
CA GLU A 45 2.81 26.08 -15.94
C GLU A 45 3.77 24.93 -16.30
N VAL A 46 4.74 24.66 -15.45
CA VAL A 46 5.79 23.66 -15.67
C VAL A 46 5.63 22.51 -14.68
N GLY A 47 5.80 21.28 -15.14
CA GLY A 47 5.73 20.08 -14.28
C GLY A 47 6.90 20.07 -13.27
N ASN A 48 6.60 19.67 -12.03
CA ASN A 48 7.58 19.58 -10.94
C ASN A 48 8.11 18.16 -10.72
N PHE A 49 7.32 17.15 -11.08
CA PHE A 49 7.60 15.74 -10.84
C PHE A 49 7.75 14.95 -12.15
N ARG A 50 7.16 15.46 -13.23
CA ARG A 50 7.24 14.94 -14.60
C ARG A 50 7.41 16.11 -15.57
N ASN A 51 7.53 15.80 -16.86
CA ASN A 51 7.73 16.80 -17.92
C ASN A 51 6.44 17.48 -18.37
N ASP A 52 5.26 17.02 -17.94
CA ASP A 52 3.96 17.50 -18.36
C ASP A 52 3.09 17.82 -17.13
N VAL A 53 2.79 19.09 -16.97
CA VAL A 53 1.99 19.61 -15.85
C VAL A 53 0.53 19.13 -15.90
N PHE A 54 -0.04 18.94 -17.11
CA PHE A 54 -1.41 18.44 -17.26
C PHE A 54 -1.51 16.99 -16.84
N LEU A 55 -0.51 16.17 -17.21
CA LEU A 55 -0.42 14.78 -16.78
C LEU A 55 -0.22 14.67 -15.27
N GLU A 56 0.60 15.54 -14.66
CA GLU A 56 0.77 15.58 -13.20
C GLU A 56 -0.55 15.87 -12.49
N ARG A 57 -1.30 16.88 -12.94
CA ARG A 57 -2.60 17.23 -12.39
C ARG A 57 -3.63 16.12 -12.57
N ALA A 58 -3.65 15.47 -13.70
CA ALA A 58 -4.53 14.32 -13.93
C ALA A 58 -4.21 13.17 -12.96
N ILE A 59 -2.93 12.85 -12.74
CA ILE A 59 -2.50 11.82 -11.78
C ILE A 59 -2.89 12.21 -10.34
N VAL A 60 -2.67 13.46 -9.96
CA VAL A 60 -3.08 13.98 -8.65
C VAL A 60 -4.59 13.88 -8.47
N GLY A 61 -5.36 14.17 -9.51
CA GLY A 61 -6.83 14.04 -9.50
C GLY A 61 -7.28 12.61 -9.16
N GLU A 62 -6.74 11.59 -9.81
CA GLU A 62 -7.08 10.19 -9.48
C GLU A 62 -6.63 9.80 -8.08
N ARG A 63 -5.50 10.31 -7.63
CA ARG A 63 -5.04 10.07 -6.25
C ARG A 63 -5.93 10.74 -5.20
N LEU A 64 -6.47 11.94 -5.48
CA LEU A 64 -7.45 12.60 -4.62
C LEU A 64 -8.72 11.75 -4.48
N ARG A 65 -9.23 11.20 -5.59
CA ARG A 65 -10.38 10.30 -5.56
C ARG A 65 -10.11 9.07 -4.69
N LEU A 66 -8.97 8.41 -4.90
CA LEU A 66 -8.58 7.25 -4.08
C LEU A 66 -8.40 7.63 -2.59
N ALA A 67 -7.84 8.80 -2.31
CA ALA A 67 -7.69 9.30 -0.94
C ALA A 67 -9.02 9.61 -0.25
N MET A 68 -10.09 9.79 -1.03
CA MET A 68 -11.48 9.91 -0.55
C MET A 68 -12.25 8.58 -0.55
N GLY A 69 -11.59 7.46 -0.86
CA GLY A 69 -12.22 6.14 -0.96
C GLY A 69 -12.93 5.86 -2.29
N LEU A 70 -12.95 6.80 -3.23
CA LEU A 70 -13.59 6.67 -4.54
C LEU A 70 -12.74 5.84 -5.50
N PRO A 71 -13.34 5.19 -6.52
CA PRO A 71 -12.59 4.53 -7.59
C PRO A 71 -11.93 5.54 -8.52
N CYS A 72 -10.89 5.10 -9.25
CA CYS A 72 -10.41 5.86 -10.40
C CYS A 72 -11.50 5.97 -11.48
N ARG A 73 -11.48 7.08 -12.24
CA ARG A 73 -12.38 7.24 -13.37
C ARG A 73 -12.02 6.30 -14.53
N GLY A 74 -13.01 5.86 -15.27
CA GLY A 74 -12.80 5.08 -16.50
C GLY A 74 -12.06 5.88 -17.57
N ALA A 75 -11.14 5.25 -18.28
CA ALA A 75 -10.38 5.94 -19.34
C ALA A 75 -11.21 6.23 -20.59
N ALA A 76 -12.31 5.51 -20.80
CA ALA A 76 -13.17 5.61 -21.98
C ALA A 76 -14.38 6.54 -21.77
N GLU A 77 -14.65 6.94 -20.54
CA GLU A 77 -15.83 7.73 -20.19
C GLU A 77 -15.43 9.13 -19.73
N HIS A 78 -16.12 10.13 -20.27
CA HIS A 78 -15.94 11.49 -19.80
C HIS A 78 -16.64 11.65 -18.45
N ALA A 79 -15.86 11.95 -17.42
CA ALA A 79 -16.37 12.24 -16.09
C ALA A 79 -15.55 13.35 -15.42
N PRO A 80 -16.19 14.29 -14.69
CA PRO A 80 -15.47 15.27 -13.88
C PRO A 80 -14.73 14.57 -12.73
N LEU A 81 -13.79 15.27 -12.09
CA LEU A 81 -13.09 14.72 -10.94
C LEU A 81 -14.03 14.48 -9.76
N SER A 82 -15.08 15.28 -9.67
CA SER A 82 -16.15 15.23 -8.66
C SER A 82 -17.23 14.17 -8.94
N ASP A 83 -17.09 13.37 -10.00
CA ASP A 83 -18.09 12.34 -10.32
C ASP A 83 -18.33 11.40 -9.13
N ASN A 84 -19.61 11.21 -8.76
CA ASN A 84 -20.03 10.39 -7.62
C ASN A 84 -19.40 10.79 -6.28
N ILE A 85 -19.12 12.08 -6.07
CA ILE A 85 -18.41 12.60 -4.89
C ILE A 85 -19.19 12.36 -3.58
N GLU A 86 -20.52 12.33 -3.66
CA GLU A 86 -21.41 12.05 -2.53
C GLU A 86 -21.21 10.65 -1.93
N ALA A 87 -20.65 9.72 -2.72
CA ALA A 87 -20.28 8.41 -2.22
C ALA A 87 -19.12 8.46 -1.21
N ALA A 88 -18.32 9.55 -1.21
CA ALA A 88 -17.25 9.73 -0.23
C ALA A 88 -17.77 9.92 1.20
N ASP A 89 -19.02 10.37 1.40
CA ASP A 89 -19.63 10.47 2.74
C ASP A 89 -20.07 9.11 3.30
N LYS A 90 -20.02 8.04 2.49
CA LYS A 90 -20.39 6.68 2.91
C LYS A 90 -19.14 5.91 3.32
N ALA A 91 -19.10 5.41 4.55
CA ALA A 91 -17.98 4.60 5.04
C ALA A 91 -17.78 3.32 4.20
N GLU A 92 -18.86 2.74 3.69
CA GLU A 92 -18.86 1.53 2.87
C GLU A 92 -18.12 1.67 1.53
N THR A 93 -17.95 2.89 1.03
CA THR A 93 -17.18 3.14 -0.21
C THR A 93 -15.75 2.62 -0.12
N TYR A 94 -15.13 2.69 1.05
CA TYR A 94 -13.83 2.10 1.30
C TYR A 94 -13.83 0.59 1.09
N TYR A 95 -14.89 -0.10 1.49
CA TYR A 95 -15.02 -1.54 1.39
C TYR A 95 -15.39 -2.04 -0.02
N THR A 96 -15.56 -1.13 -0.97
CA THR A 96 -15.80 -1.50 -2.37
C THR A 96 -14.46 -1.86 -3.04
N PRO A 97 -14.24 -3.14 -3.41
CA PRO A 97 -13.03 -3.53 -4.13
C PRO A 97 -12.89 -2.79 -5.46
N PRO A 98 -11.68 -2.64 -5.99
CA PRO A 98 -10.40 -3.03 -5.41
C PRO A 98 -9.86 -2.00 -4.42
N LEU A 99 -9.11 -2.49 -3.41
CA LEU A 99 -8.40 -1.62 -2.46
C LEU A 99 -7.16 -1.00 -3.08
N ILE A 100 -6.35 -1.80 -3.77
CA ILE A 100 -5.13 -1.35 -4.47
C ILE A 100 -5.47 -1.09 -5.94
N ASN A 101 -5.13 0.08 -6.44
CA ASN A 101 -5.50 0.54 -7.77
C ASN A 101 -4.27 0.94 -8.59
N VAL A 102 -4.35 0.74 -9.91
CA VAL A 102 -3.35 1.24 -10.86
C VAL A 102 -3.90 2.42 -11.61
N ILE A 103 -3.27 3.57 -11.46
CA ILE A 103 -3.53 4.77 -12.26
C ILE A 103 -2.85 4.55 -13.61
N LYS A 104 -3.59 4.09 -14.60
CA LYS A 104 -3.07 3.60 -15.88
C LYS A 104 -2.18 4.60 -16.62
N PHE A 105 -2.54 5.88 -16.65
CA PHE A 105 -1.75 6.92 -17.31
C PHE A 105 -0.53 7.37 -16.51
N ALA A 106 -0.45 7.06 -15.22
CA ALA A 106 0.76 7.22 -14.42
C ALA A 106 1.75 6.07 -14.61
N CYS A 107 1.29 4.92 -15.10
CA CYS A 107 2.12 3.73 -15.31
C CYS A 107 3.06 3.91 -16.51
N ASN A 108 4.36 3.65 -16.29
CA ASN A 108 5.39 3.82 -17.33
C ASN A 108 5.51 2.62 -18.29
N ALA A 109 4.58 1.66 -18.27
CA ALA A 109 4.65 0.45 -19.09
C ALA A 109 6.03 -0.25 -19.01
N CYS A 110 6.54 -0.42 -17.79
CA CYS A 110 7.82 -1.09 -17.57
C CYS A 110 7.82 -2.48 -18.17
N HIS A 111 8.96 -2.88 -18.72
CA HIS A 111 9.09 -4.20 -19.32
C HIS A 111 8.81 -5.33 -18.33
N GLU A 112 8.21 -6.39 -18.81
CA GLU A 112 8.17 -7.65 -18.10
C GLU A 112 9.59 -8.22 -17.96
N LYS A 113 9.72 -9.24 -17.13
CA LYS A 113 11.02 -9.86 -16.86
C LYS A 113 11.72 -10.27 -18.16
N ARG A 114 12.89 -9.72 -18.39
CA ARG A 114 13.75 -10.04 -19.53
C ARG A 114 15.21 -10.04 -19.14
N VAL A 115 15.98 -10.83 -19.84
CA VAL A 115 17.46 -10.84 -19.74
C VAL A 115 17.99 -10.30 -21.06
N TYR A 116 18.85 -9.29 -21.02
CA TYR A 116 19.40 -8.71 -22.24
C TYR A 116 20.84 -8.25 -22.06
N VAL A 117 21.55 -8.12 -23.17
CA VAL A 117 22.93 -7.66 -23.23
C VAL A 117 22.92 -6.15 -23.38
N THR A 118 23.71 -5.46 -22.56
CA THR A 118 23.89 -4.00 -22.62
C THR A 118 25.09 -3.64 -23.53
N ASP A 119 25.25 -2.35 -23.77
CA ASP A 119 26.41 -1.82 -24.52
C ASP A 119 27.77 -2.08 -23.84
N GLY A 120 27.77 -2.49 -22.56
CA GLY A 120 28.97 -2.92 -21.85
C GLY A 120 29.57 -4.23 -22.34
N CYS A 121 28.93 -4.93 -23.29
CA CYS A 121 29.44 -6.18 -23.85
C CYS A 121 30.72 -5.90 -24.70
N GLN A 122 31.81 -6.58 -24.34
CA GLN A 122 33.11 -6.40 -25.01
C GLN A 122 33.35 -7.44 -26.13
N GLY A 123 32.41 -8.33 -26.42
CA GLY A 123 32.60 -9.36 -27.41
C GLY A 123 33.81 -10.29 -27.09
N CYS A 124 33.88 -10.72 -25.81
CA CYS A 124 35.04 -11.51 -25.33
C CYS A 124 35.20 -12.83 -26.08
N LEU A 125 36.44 -13.29 -26.31
CA LEU A 125 36.71 -14.51 -27.07
C LEU A 125 36.11 -15.79 -26.43
N ALA A 126 36.05 -15.85 -25.11
CA ALA A 126 35.58 -17.03 -24.38
C ALA A 126 34.08 -17.25 -24.46
N HIS A 127 33.30 -16.18 -24.69
CA HIS A 127 31.82 -16.21 -24.76
C HIS A 127 31.11 -17.10 -23.71
N PRO A 128 31.44 -17.02 -22.40
CA PRO A 128 30.91 -17.91 -21.41
C PRO A 128 29.37 -17.86 -21.29
N CYS A 129 28.79 -16.72 -21.67
CA CYS A 129 27.32 -16.53 -21.69
C CYS A 129 26.62 -17.39 -22.75
N VAL A 130 27.29 -17.69 -23.88
CA VAL A 130 26.77 -18.59 -24.92
C VAL A 130 26.83 -20.03 -24.42
N GLU A 131 28.01 -20.42 -23.91
CA GLU A 131 28.25 -21.80 -23.46
C GLU A 131 27.36 -22.23 -22.29
N VAL A 132 27.07 -21.32 -21.36
CA VAL A 132 26.24 -21.63 -20.17
C VAL A 132 24.75 -21.68 -20.47
N CYS A 133 24.31 -21.21 -21.64
CA CYS A 133 22.88 -21.07 -21.94
C CYS A 133 22.21 -22.43 -22.25
N PRO A 134 21.34 -22.97 -21.37
CA PRO A 134 20.76 -24.31 -21.55
C PRO A 134 19.77 -24.40 -22.73
N LYS A 135 19.35 -23.24 -23.27
CA LYS A 135 18.38 -23.14 -24.38
C LYS A 135 19.01 -22.62 -25.67
N GLY A 136 20.32 -22.35 -25.68
CA GLY A 136 21.00 -21.75 -26.84
C GLY A 136 20.39 -20.39 -27.24
N ALA A 137 19.83 -19.67 -26.28
CA ALA A 137 19.19 -18.36 -26.52
C ALA A 137 20.20 -17.23 -26.67
N VAL A 138 21.45 -17.43 -26.25
CA VAL A 138 22.51 -16.43 -26.41
C VAL A 138 23.31 -16.74 -27.68
N THR A 139 23.35 -15.78 -28.58
CA THR A 139 24.05 -15.88 -29.85
C THR A 139 24.97 -14.68 -30.03
N LEU A 140 25.85 -14.75 -31.02
CA LEU A 140 26.82 -13.67 -31.37
C LEU A 140 26.36 -12.93 -32.61
N ASP A 141 26.34 -11.62 -32.52
CA ASP A 141 26.25 -10.77 -33.68
C ASP A 141 27.63 -10.73 -34.36
N ARG A 142 27.72 -11.33 -35.53
CA ARG A 142 29.01 -11.42 -36.29
C ARG A 142 29.49 -10.11 -36.86
N THR A 143 28.63 -9.08 -36.87
CA THR A 143 28.99 -7.77 -37.39
C THR A 143 29.78 -6.93 -36.39
N ASN A 144 29.46 -7.08 -35.08
CA ASN A 144 30.08 -6.30 -34.02
C ASN A 144 30.72 -7.16 -32.91
N GLY A 145 30.64 -8.50 -33.01
CA GLY A 145 31.21 -9.44 -32.05
C GLY A 145 30.47 -9.52 -30.70
N ARG A 146 29.38 -8.77 -30.51
CA ARG A 146 28.63 -8.71 -29.24
C ARG A 146 27.66 -9.88 -29.13
N SER A 147 27.39 -10.27 -27.92
CA SER A 147 26.32 -11.25 -27.62
C SER A 147 24.95 -10.64 -27.75
N TYR A 148 24.00 -11.43 -28.19
CA TYR A 148 22.58 -11.12 -28.28
C TYR A 148 21.77 -12.22 -27.62
N ILE A 149 20.62 -11.89 -27.01
CA ILE A 149 19.72 -12.86 -26.37
C ILE A 149 18.39 -12.86 -27.09
N ASP A 150 18.08 -14.00 -27.71
CA ASP A 150 16.78 -14.29 -28.29
C ASP A 150 15.73 -14.44 -27.16
N GLN A 151 14.82 -13.49 -27.08
CA GLN A 151 13.81 -13.45 -25.99
C GLN A 151 12.78 -14.57 -26.09
N ASP A 152 12.53 -15.11 -27.29
CA ASP A 152 11.56 -16.18 -27.50
C ASP A 152 12.10 -17.53 -27.01
N LYS A 153 13.41 -17.74 -27.10
CA LYS A 153 14.09 -18.92 -26.57
C LYS A 153 14.52 -18.77 -25.11
N CYS A 154 14.63 -17.54 -24.62
CA CYS A 154 15.17 -17.27 -23.29
C CYS A 154 14.20 -17.63 -22.17
N ILE A 155 14.57 -18.57 -21.33
CA ILE A 155 13.80 -18.96 -20.11
C ILE A 155 14.06 -18.04 -18.91
N LYS A 156 14.78 -16.95 -19.08
CA LYS A 156 15.03 -15.91 -18.08
C LYS A 156 15.74 -16.41 -16.80
N CYS A 157 16.51 -17.50 -16.88
CA CYS A 157 17.16 -18.13 -15.74
C CYS A 157 18.34 -17.36 -15.13
N GLY A 158 18.92 -16.39 -15.86
CA GLY A 158 19.99 -15.53 -15.37
C GLY A 158 21.41 -16.11 -15.45
N LYS A 159 21.62 -17.39 -15.78
CA LYS A 159 22.94 -18.04 -15.80
C LYS A 159 23.99 -17.29 -16.63
N CYS A 160 23.58 -16.72 -17.78
CA CYS A 160 24.46 -15.93 -18.63
C CYS A 160 24.95 -14.63 -17.97
N LYS A 161 24.13 -14.03 -17.10
CA LYS A 161 24.51 -12.88 -16.27
C LYS A 161 25.61 -13.24 -15.28
N ASP A 162 25.45 -14.38 -14.60
CA ASP A 162 26.33 -14.78 -13.50
C ASP A 162 27.77 -15.11 -13.97
N VAL A 163 27.92 -15.52 -15.22
CA VAL A 163 29.22 -15.83 -15.82
C VAL A 163 29.85 -14.67 -16.62
N CYS A 164 29.16 -13.55 -16.75
CA CYS A 164 29.68 -12.41 -17.51
C CYS A 164 30.67 -11.59 -16.68
N GLY A 165 31.95 -11.71 -16.96
CA GLY A 165 33.01 -10.95 -16.26
C GLY A 165 32.94 -9.42 -16.42
N TYR A 166 32.20 -8.92 -17.41
CA TYR A 166 31.97 -7.49 -17.63
C TYR A 166 30.66 -6.97 -17.05
N ASN A 167 29.84 -7.84 -16.41
CA ASN A 167 28.50 -7.48 -15.96
C ASN A 167 27.61 -6.85 -17.05
N ALA A 168 27.86 -7.19 -18.31
CA ALA A 168 27.18 -6.62 -19.47
C ALA A 168 25.77 -7.22 -19.68
N ILE A 169 25.40 -8.28 -18.96
CA ILE A 169 24.09 -8.90 -19.06
C ILE A 169 23.29 -8.55 -17.80
N ILE A 170 22.12 -7.98 -18.02
CA ILE A 170 21.24 -7.56 -16.92
C ILE A 170 19.89 -8.25 -17.00
N VAL A 171 19.30 -8.48 -15.83
CA VAL A 171 17.90 -8.90 -15.67
C VAL A 171 17.10 -7.65 -15.36
N GLN A 172 16.17 -7.32 -16.23
CA GLN A 172 15.25 -6.21 -16.05
C GLN A 172 13.86 -6.78 -15.76
N GLU A 173 13.22 -6.24 -14.76
CA GLU A 173 11.88 -6.64 -14.39
C GLU A 173 11.11 -5.41 -13.89
N ARG A 174 9.80 -5.42 -14.10
CA ARG A 174 8.88 -4.40 -13.59
C ARG A 174 8.92 -4.39 -12.06
N PRO A 175 9.30 -3.29 -11.38
CA PRO A 175 9.50 -3.30 -9.93
C PRO A 175 8.26 -3.71 -9.12
N CYS A 176 7.06 -3.34 -9.57
CA CYS A 176 5.81 -3.71 -8.89
C CYS A 176 5.52 -5.22 -9.01
N ALA A 177 5.86 -5.87 -10.15
CA ALA A 177 5.71 -7.31 -10.31
C ALA A 177 6.81 -8.07 -9.56
N ALA A 178 8.06 -7.60 -9.63
CA ALA A 178 9.18 -8.19 -8.89
C ALA A 178 8.94 -8.20 -7.36
N ALA A 179 8.22 -7.19 -6.85
CA ALA A 179 7.86 -7.12 -5.43
C ALA A 179 6.60 -7.92 -5.07
N CYS A 180 5.89 -8.48 -6.05
CA CYS A 180 4.63 -9.19 -5.83
C CYS A 180 4.88 -10.68 -5.56
N GLY A 181 4.85 -11.09 -4.29
CA GLY A 181 4.99 -12.49 -3.90
C GLY A 181 3.83 -13.41 -4.36
N MET A 182 2.75 -12.84 -4.92
CA MET A 182 1.58 -13.58 -5.41
C MET A 182 1.54 -13.72 -6.94
N ASP A 183 2.52 -13.16 -7.65
CA ASP A 183 2.52 -13.09 -9.12
C ASP A 183 1.18 -12.57 -9.68
N ALA A 184 0.67 -11.50 -9.05
CA ALA A 184 -0.64 -10.93 -9.34
C ALA A 184 -0.56 -9.71 -10.28
N ILE A 185 0.61 -9.36 -10.84
CA ILE A 185 0.78 -8.16 -11.66
C ILE A 185 1.31 -8.53 -13.03
N HIS A 186 0.52 -8.24 -14.03
CA HIS A 186 0.80 -8.51 -15.44
C HIS A 186 0.79 -7.23 -16.27
N SER A 187 1.08 -7.35 -17.57
CA SER A 187 0.84 -6.29 -18.56
C SER A 187 -0.56 -6.42 -19.14
N ASP A 188 -1.26 -5.29 -19.27
CA ASP A 188 -2.42 -5.20 -20.14
C ASP A 188 -2.01 -5.06 -21.63
N ALA A 189 -2.98 -4.95 -22.53
CA ALA A 189 -2.75 -4.83 -23.97
C ALA A 189 -1.86 -3.62 -24.36
N ASN A 190 -1.77 -2.60 -23.50
CA ASN A 190 -0.95 -1.41 -23.69
C ASN A 190 0.40 -1.47 -22.93
N GLY A 191 0.74 -2.63 -22.40
CA GLY A 191 1.95 -2.82 -21.57
C GLY A 191 1.89 -2.16 -20.19
N LYS A 192 0.73 -1.62 -19.78
CA LYS A 192 0.54 -1.04 -18.45
C LYS A 192 0.33 -2.14 -17.41
N ALA A 193 0.66 -1.83 -16.15
CA ALA A 193 0.41 -2.77 -15.07
C ALA A 193 -1.10 -3.04 -14.90
N GLU A 194 -1.44 -4.28 -14.71
CA GLU A 194 -2.77 -4.76 -14.36
C GLU A 194 -2.65 -5.73 -13.18
N ILE A 195 -3.60 -5.65 -12.25
CA ILE A 195 -3.62 -6.47 -11.04
C ILE A 195 -4.70 -7.54 -11.18
N ASP A 196 -4.30 -8.80 -11.07
CA ASP A 196 -5.21 -9.92 -10.87
C ASP A 196 -5.70 -9.90 -9.42
N TYR A 197 -6.92 -9.42 -9.22
CA TYR A 197 -7.50 -9.27 -7.87
C TYR A 197 -7.88 -10.60 -7.22
N GLU A 198 -8.01 -11.67 -7.97
CA GLU A 198 -8.22 -13.01 -7.41
C GLU A 198 -6.97 -13.51 -6.70
N LYS A 199 -5.78 -13.19 -7.25
CA LYS A 199 -4.50 -13.50 -6.63
C LYS A 199 -4.09 -12.49 -5.57
N CYS A 200 -4.42 -11.23 -5.76
CA CYS A 200 -3.98 -10.13 -4.90
C CYS A 200 -4.41 -10.32 -3.43
N VAL A 201 -3.49 -10.08 -2.50
CA VAL A 201 -3.72 -10.08 -1.05
C VAL A 201 -3.62 -8.69 -0.42
N SER A 202 -3.65 -7.65 -1.23
CA SER A 202 -3.63 -6.23 -0.82
C SER A 202 -2.48 -5.86 0.14
N CYS A 203 -1.32 -6.52 0.04
CA CYS A 203 -0.18 -6.29 0.92
C CYS A 203 0.50 -4.92 0.74
N GLY A 204 0.25 -4.21 -0.38
CA GLY A 204 0.81 -2.90 -0.67
C GLY A 204 2.26 -2.89 -1.18
N GLN A 205 2.93 -4.03 -1.34
CA GLN A 205 4.32 -4.07 -1.80
C GLN A 205 4.51 -3.43 -3.18
N CYS A 206 3.58 -3.63 -4.09
CA CYS A 206 3.60 -3.00 -5.41
C CYS A 206 3.51 -1.47 -5.34
N LEU A 207 2.77 -0.92 -4.36
CA LEU A 207 2.64 0.52 -4.14
C LEU A 207 3.98 1.12 -3.70
N VAL A 208 4.66 0.48 -2.74
CA VAL A 208 5.95 0.95 -2.20
C VAL A 208 7.06 0.86 -3.23
N ASN A 209 7.02 -0.16 -4.11
CA ASN A 209 8.09 -0.43 -5.07
C ASN A 209 7.87 0.20 -6.45
N CYS A 210 6.74 0.88 -6.69
CA CYS A 210 6.52 1.56 -7.98
C CYS A 210 7.25 2.91 -8.03
N PRO A 211 8.33 3.06 -8.82
CA PRO A 211 9.11 4.31 -8.86
C PRO A 211 8.37 5.44 -9.59
N PHE A 212 7.27 5.13 -10.28
CA PHE A 212 6.43 6.12 -10.97
C PHE A 212 5.22 6.54 -10.13
N GLY A 213 5.04 5.92 -8.94
CA GLY A 213 3.87 6.18 -8.11
C GLY A 213 2.55 5.89 -8.81
N ALA A 214 2.51 4.94 -9.74
CA ALA A 214 1.31 4.61 -10.50
C ALA A 214 0.30 3.77 -9.69
N ILE A 215 0.71 3.21 -8.56
CA ILE A 215 -0.13 2.38 -7.73
C ILE A 215 -0.50 3.15 -6.46
N ALA A 216 -1.76 3.12 -6.10
CA ALA A 216 -2.29 3.77 -4.91
C ALA A 216 -3.39 2.90 -4.27
N ASP A 217 -3.56 3.05 -2.97
CA ASP A 217 -4.64 2.43 -2.21
C ASP A 217 -5.75 3.43 -1.89
N LYS A 218 -6.93 2.92 -1.62
CA LYS A 218 -8.03 3.74 -1.10
C LYS A 218 -7.77 4.12 0.34
N SER A 219 -8.22 5.33 0.73
CA SER A 219 -8.13 5.84 2.09
C SER A 219 -9.51 6.15 2.67
N GLN A 220 -9.54 6.27 4.00
CA GLN A 220 -10.73 6.68 4.74
C GLN A 220 -10.51 8.01 5.51
N ILE A 221 -9.53 8.82 5.13
CA ILE A 221 -9.27 10.12 5.77
C ILE A 221 -10.54 10.96 5.83
N PHE A 222 -11.24 11.07 4.70
CA PHE A 222 -12.43 11.89 4.58
C PHE A 222 -13.55 11.41 5.53
N GLN A 223 -13.83 10.11 5.52
CA GLN A 223 -14.87 9.48 6.33
C GLN A 223 -14.59 9.58 7.82
N VAL A 224 -13.35 9.34 8.26
CA VAL A 224 -12.95 9.45 9.68
C VAL A 224 -13.17 10.87 10.20
N ILE A 225 -12.72 11.88 9.43
CA ILE A 225 -12.88 13.27 9.85
C ILE A 225 -14.35 13.66 9.90
N ARG A 226 -15.16 13.24 8.91
CA ARG A 226 -16.60 13.47 8.91
C ARG A 226 -17.31 12.81 10.10
N ALA A 227 -16.93 11.58 10.45
CA ALA A 227 -17.46 10.88 11.62
C ALA A 227 -17.14 11.64 12.93
N ILE A 228 -15.91 12.13 13.08
CA ILE A 228 -15.53 12.96 14.23
C ILE A 228 -16.38 14.24 14.29
N GLN A 229 -16.55 14.93 13.16
CA GLN A 229 -17.30 16.18 13.10
C GLN A 229 -18.81 16.03 13.28
N SER A 230 -19.37 14.89 12.92
CA SER A 230 -20.80 14.58 13.16
C SER A 230 -21.12 14.29 14.62
N GLY A 231 -20.11 14.28 15.51
CA GLY A 231 -20.27 14.03 16.93
C GLY A 231 -20.29 12.53 17.30
N GLU A 232 -19.92 11.65 16.38
CA GLU A 232 -19.74 10.24 16.71
C GLU A 232 -18.56 10.06 17.69
N ARG A 233 -18.69 9.07 18.58
CA ARG A 233 -17.62 8.71 19.53
C ARG A 233 -16.56 7.86 18.83
N VAL A 234 -15.56 8.50 18.25
CA VAL A 234 -14.50 7.86 17.48
C VAL A 234 -13.28 7.60 18.36
N TYR A 235 -12.87 6.33 18.46
CA TYR A 235 -11.73 5.88 19.24
C TYR A 235 -10.59 5.44 18.34
N ALA A 236 -9.37 5.82 18.69
CA ALA A 236 -8.18 5.37 17.96
C ALA A 236 -7.59 4.11 18.59
N ALA A 237 -7.34 3.08 17.78
CA ALA A 237 -6.57 1.90 18.14
C ALA A 237 -5.22 1.95 17.41
N VAL A 238 -4.14 2.32 18.11
CA VAL A 238 -2.84 2.62 17.51
C VAL A 238 -1.91 1.41 17.61
N ALA A 239 -1.38 0.99 16.45
CA ALA A 239 -0.40 -0.09 16.40
C ALA A 239 0.95 0.33 17.03
N PRO A 240 1.64 -0.56 17.75
CA PRO A 240 2.90 -0.23 18.46
C PRO A 240 4.02 0.23 17.51
N ALA A 241 3.91 -0.08 16.22
CA ALA A 241 4.84 0.38 15.19
C ALA A 241 4.81 1.90 14.94
N PHE A 242 3.99 2.69 15.66
CA PHE A 242 4.00 4.16 15.58
C PHE A 242 5.29 4.76 16.11
N VAL A 243 6.01 4.07 16.97
CA VAL A 243 7.27 4.52 17.57
C VAL A 243 8.28 4.87 16.48
N GLY A 244 8.75 6.12 16.48
CA GLY A 244 9.69 6.64 15.49
C GLY A 244 9.08 7.01 14.12
N GLN A 245 7.75 6.90 13.92
CA GLN A 245 7.10 7.27 12.65
C GLN A 245 6.82 8.77 12.53
N PHE A 246 6.60 9.44 13.65
CA PHE A 246 6.22 10.86 13.69
C PHE A 246 7.30 11.75 14.32
N GLY A 247 8.52 11.22 14.44
CA GLY A 247 9.66 11.89 15.03
C GLY A 247 10.22 11.17 16.25
N PRO A 248 11.49 11.40 16.58
CA PRO A 248 12.18 10.67 17.66
C PRO A 248 11.72 11.05 19.07
N LYS A 249 11.03 12.20 19.22
CA LYS A 249 10.57 12.71 20.51
C LYS A 249 9.09 12.40 20.81
N VAL A 250 8.42 11.67 19.92
CA VAL A 250 7.01 11.34 20.09
C VAL A 250 6.86 10.11 21.00
N THR A 251 6.30 10.38 22.18
CA THR A 251 5.96 9.35 23.19
C THR A 251 4.51 8.88 23.01
N PRO A 252 4.09 7.77 23.63
CA PRO A 252 2.68 7.37 23.66
C PRO A 252 1.74 8.45 24.22
N GLY A 253 2.15 9.17 25.28
CA GLY A 253 1.37 10.27 25.85
C GLY A 253 1.16 11.43 24.87
N LYS A 254 2.23 11.86 24.17
CA LYS A 254 2.12 12.89 23.12
C LYS A 254 1.24 12.46 21.96
N MET A 255 1.34 11.18 21.53
CA MET A 255 0.47 10.63 20.50
C MET A 255 -1.00 10.68 20.94
N ARG A 256 -1.28 10.33 22.20
CA ARG A 256 -2.62 10.39 22.78
C ARG A 256 -3.17 11.82 22.77
N ALA A 257 -2.40 12.78 23.26
CA ALA A 257 -2.75 14.20 23.25
C ALA A 257 -3.04 14.70 21.84
N ALA A 258 -2.18 14.37 20.88
CA ALA A 258 -2.35 14.76 19.48
C ALA A 258 -3.65 14.22 18.86
N MET A 259 -3.97 12.95 19.13
CA MET A 259 -5.21 12.34 18.65
C MET A 259 -6.44 12.99 19.28
N LYS A 260 -6.41 13.27 20.59
CA LYS A 260 -7.51 13.98 21.27
C LYS A 260 -7.70 15.40 20.70
N GLN A 261 -6.62 16.10 20.37
CA GLN A 261 -6.70 17.40 19.69
C GLN A 261 -7.38 17.32 18.31
N LEU A 262 -7.26 16.20 17.59
CA LEU A 262 -7.98 15.97 16.34
C LEU A 262 -9.47 15.67 16.54
N GLY A 263 -9.90 15.37 17.77
CA GLY A 263 -11.28 15.07 18.11
C GLY A 263 -11.58 13.58 18.37
N PHE A 264 -10.57 12.73 18.47
CA PHE A 264 -10.79 11.36 18.94
C PHE A 264 -11.22 11.36 20.41
N ALA A 265 -12.18 10.50 20.75
CA ALA A 265 -12.71 10.38 22.11
C ALA A 265 -11.67 9.83 23.10
N ASP A 266 -10.90 8.86 22.66
CA ASP A 266 -9.73 8.33 23.39
C ASP A 266 -8.85 7.49 22.47
N VAL A 267 -7.67 7.05 22.99
CA VAL A 267 -6.64 6.31 22.27
C VAL A 267 -6.29 5.05 23.03
N PHE A 268 -6.25 3.92 22.33
CA PHE A 268 -5.89 2.62 22.88
C PHE A 268 -4.68 2.04 22.15
N GLU A 269 -3.75 1.48 22.91
CA GLU A 269 -2.60 0.80 22.36
C GLU A 269 -2.97 -0.63 21.96
N VAL A 270 -2.77 -0.98 20.70
CA VAL A 270 -3.01 -2.34 20.18
C VAL A 270 -2.01 -3.36 20.75
N ALA A 271 -0.93 -2.88 21.36
CA ALA A 271 0.01 -3.73 22.07
C ALA A 271 -0.65 -4.56 23.18
N ILE A 272 -1.62 -3.97 23.91
CA ILE A 272 -2.41 -4.69 24.93
C ILE A 272 -3.17 -5.87 24.29
N GLY A 273 -3.80 -5.65 23.15
CA GLY A 273 -4.45 -6.73 22.40
C GLY A 273 -3.45 -7.77 21.91
N ALA A 274 -2.22 -7.36 21.57
CA ALA A 274 -1.18 -8.28 21.14
C ALA A 274 -0.71 -9.22 22.28
N ASP A 275 -0.56 -8.72 23.48
CA ASP A 275 -0.21 -9.53 24.66
C ASP A 275 -1.28 -10.58 24.97
N LEU A 276 -2.56 -10.18 24.89
CA LEU A 276 -3.68 -11.10 25.06
C LEU A 276 -3.77 -12.15 23.94
N CYS A 277 -3.53 -11.76 22.69
CA CYS A 277 -3.46 -12.69 21.57
C CYS A 277 -2.31 -13.68 21.71
N ALA A 278 -1.13 -13.20 22.11
CA ALA A 278 0.03 -14.05 22.31
C ALA A 278 -0.20 -15.09 23.42
N THR A 279 -0.89 -14.70 24.50
CA THR A 279 -1.28 -15.62 25.57
C THR A 279 -2.22 -16.71 25.05
N GLN A 280 -3.24 -16.34 24.26
CA GLN A 280 -4.17 -17.31 23.69
C GLN A 280 -3.47 -18.25 22.70
N GLU A 281 -2.64 -17.69 21.80
CA GLU A 281 -1.89 -18.51 20.84
C GLU A 281 -0.92 -19.47 21.52
N ALA A 282 -0.30 -19.08 22.67
CA ALA A 282 0.55 -19.97 23.45
C ALA A 282 -0.24 -21.14 24.06
N ILE A 283 -1.44 -20.89 24.57
CA ILE A 283 -2.35 -21.93 25.09
C ILE A 283 -2.73 -22.91 23.97
N ASP A 284 -3.15 -22.39 22.81
CA ASP A 284 -3.55 -23.19 21.66
C ASP A 284 -2.36 -24.01 21.13
N PHE A 285 -1.16 -23.41 21.05
CA PHE A 285 0.08 -24.10 20.66
C PHE A 285 0.38 -25.27 21.56
N MET A 286 0.34 -25.09 22.87
CA MET A 286 0.64 -26.18 23.85
C MET A 286 -0.37 -27.32 23.77
N LYS A 287 -1.60 -27.05 23.35
CA LYS A 287 -2.63 -28.04 23.21
C LYS A 287 -2.54 -28.82 21.89
N GLU A 288 -2.30 -28.10 20.79
CA GLU A 288 -2.45 -28.64 19.44
C GLU A 288 -1.15 -29.17 18.83
N VAL A 289 0.01 -28.59 19.20
CA VAL A 289 1.33 -28.96 18.63
C VAL A 289 2.08 -29.90 19.57
N PRO A 290 2.65 -31.03 19.10
CA PRO A 290 2.59 -31.55 17.72
C PRO A 290 1.41 -32.54 17.47
N ASN A 291 0.49 -32.69 18.40
CA ASN A 291 -0.48 -33.80 18.44
C ASN A 291 -1.57 -33.67 17.35
N GLU A 292 -2.11 -32.48 17.15
CA GLU A 292 -3.19 -32.23 16.16
C GLU A 292 -2.63 -31.61 14.87
N ILE A 293 -1.64 -30.70 14.99
CA ILE A 293 -0.96 -30.06 13.88
C ILE A 293 0.56 -30.11 14.07
N PRO A 294 1.36 -30.21 12.99
CA PRO A 294 2.81 -30.35 13.08
C PRO A 294 3.51 -29.07 13.55
N PHE A 295 2.92 -27.90 13.30
CA PHE A 295 3.40 -26.59 13.71
C PHE A 295 2.22 -25.61 13.72
N MET A 296 2.36 -24.49 14.44
CA MET A 296 1.40 -23.40 14.40
C MET A 296 2.04 -22.15 13.81
N ALA A 297 1.35 -21.51 12.87
CA ALA A 297 1.75 -20.25 12.27
C ALA A 297 0.80 -19.14 12.70
N THR A 298 1.33 -18.00 13.17
CA THR A 298 0.51 -16.88 13.65
C THR A 298 -0.24 -16.17 12.50
N SER A 299 -1.39 -15.58 12.78
CA SER A 299 -2.27 -14.97 11.77
C SER A 299 -2.35 -13.45 11.84
N CYS A 300 -1.51 -12.78 12.62
CA CYS A 300 -1.58 -11.34 12.87
C CYS A 300 -1.39 -10.46 11.61
N CYS A 301 -0.74 -10.98 10.54
CA CYS A 301 -0.64 -10.31 9.25
C CYS A 301 -1.66 -10.87 8.25
N PRO A 302 -2.72 -10.14 7.88
CA PRO A 302 -3.78 -10.64 7.01
C PRO A 302 -3.30 -10.95 5.59
N ALA A 303 -2.34 -10.19 5.06
CA ALA A 303 -1.75 -10.46 3.75
C ALA A 303 -0.96 -11.78 3.75
N TRP A 304 -0.18 -12.02 4.83
CA TRP A 304 0.59 -13.26 4.98
C TRP A 304 -0.34 -14.46 5.12
N SER A 305 -1.33 -14.40 5.99
CA SER A 305 -2.25 -15.52 6.22
C SER A 305 -3.07 -15.86 4.96
N MET A 306 -3.47 -14.86 4.16
CA MET A 306 -4.12 -15.08 2.88
C MET A 306 -3.17 -15.68 1.83
N MET A 307 -1.94 -15.18 1.76
CA MET A 307 -0.91 -15.71 0.89
C MET A 307 -0.63 -17.19 1.21
N ALA A 308 -0.42 -17.51 2.49
CA ALA A 308 -0.16 -18.87 2.93
C ALA A 308 -1.32 -19.81 2.57
N LYS A 309 -2.57 -19.42 2.84
CA LYS A 309 -3.76 -20.21 2.47
C LYS A 309 -3.92 -20.42 0.97
N LYS A 310 -3.49 -19.47 0.13
CA LYS A 310 -3.57 -19.58 -1.33
C LYS A 310 -2.44 -20.43 -1.92
N LEU A 311 -1.22 -20.28 -1.39
CA LEU A 311 -0.03 -20.96 -1.94
C LEU A 311 0.21 -22.34 -1.32
N PHE A 312 -0.25 -22.55 -0.07
CA PHE A 312 -0.07 -23.79 0.70
C PHE A 312 -1.40 -24.22 1.33
N PRO A 313 -2.41 -24.56 0.51
CA PRO A 313 -3.76 -24.86 1.01
C PRO A 313 -3.77 -26.10 1.93
N GLU A 314 -2.85 -27.03 1.74
CA GLU A 314 -2.68 -28.24 2.57
C GLU A 314 -2.21 -27.92 4.01
N GLN A 315 -1.62 -26.74 4.22
CA GLN A 315 -1.15 -26.29 5.53
C GLN A 315 -2.06 -25.21 6.14
N ALA A 316 -3.21 -24.94 5.54
CA ALA A 316 -4.11 -23.86 5.98
C ALA A 316 -4.63 -24.07 7.41
N ASN A 317 -4.75 -25.33 7.86
CA ASN A 317 -5.15 -25.70 9.21
C ASN A 317 -4.08 -25.41 10.28
N CYS A 318 -2.81 -25.23 9.86
CA CYS A 318 -1.72 -24.85 10.78
C CYS A 318 -1.70 -23.35 11.09
N ILE A 319 -2.56 -22.55 10.45
CA ILE A 319 -2.64 -21.11 10.70
C ILE A 319 -3.58 -20.86 11.88
N SER A 320 -3.06 -20.22 12.92
CA SER A 320 -3.81 -19.85 14.13
C SER A 320 -5.13 -19.16 13.79
N MET A 321 -6.19 -19.59 14.45
CA MET A 321 -7.52 -18.99 14.36
C MET A 321 -7.78 -17.95 15.46
N ALA A 322 -6.80 -17.66 16.31
CA ALA A 322 -6.86 -16.62 17.31
C ALA A 322 -7.19 -15.25 16.65
N LEU A 323 -7.90 -14.41 17.38
CA LEU A 323 -8.18 -13.05 16.93
C LEU A 323 -6.86 -12.29 16.75
N THR A 324 -6.79 -11.46 15.71
CA THR A 324 -5.64 -10.59 15.56
C THR A 324 -5.65 -9.47 16.62
N PRO A 325 -4.48 -8.90 16.99
CA PRO A 325 -4.43 -7.78 17.94
C PRO A 325 -5.37 -6.63 17.60
N MET A 326 -5.48 -6.27 16.32
CA MET A 326 -6.40 -5.24 15.84
C MET A 326 -7.85 -5.59 16.17
N THR A 327 -8.28 -6.78 15.81
CA THR A 327 -9.67 -7.24 16.01
C THR A 327 -10.02 -7.38 17.49
N LEU A 328 -9.10 -7.95 18.29
CA LEU A 328 -9.33 -8.11 19.72
C LEU A 328 -9.44 -6.76 20.43
N THR A 329 -8.52 -5.81 20.13
CA THR A 329 -8.57 -4.47 20.69
C THR A 329 -9.88 -3.76 20.33
N ALA A 330 -10.32 -3.83 19.08
CA ALA A 330 -11.59 -3.22 18.65
C ALA A 330 -12.80 -3.79 19.43
N ARG A 331 -12.87 -5.11 19.58
CA ARG A 331 -13.94 -5.76 20.36
C ARG A 331 -13.91 -5.37 21.84
N LEU A 332 -12.72 -5.29 22.45
CA LEU A 332 -12.57 -4.83 23.83
C LEU A 332 -13.03 -3.38 24.02
N ILE A 333 -12.74 -2.50 23.07
CA ILE A 333 -13.22 -1.11 23.13
C ILE A 333 -14.75 -1.08 23.00
N LYS A 334 -15.33 -1.75 22.00
CA LYS A 334 -16.78 -1.77 21.79
C LYS A 334 -17.55 -2.43 22.95
N SER A 335 -16.96 -3.41 23.63
CA SER A 335 -17.58 -4.01 24.81
C SER A 335 -17.71 -3.05 26.01
N LYS A 336 -16.86 -2.03 26.08
CA LYS A 336 -16.84 -1.00 27.15
C LYS A 336 -17.53 0.29 26.74
N HIS A 337 -17.63 0.57 25.46
CA HIS A 337 -18.14 1.82 24.91
C HIS A 337 -19.21 1.55 23.85
N GLU A 338 -20.45 1.65 24.25
CA GLU A 338 -21.60 1.49 23.34
C GLU A 338 -21.52 2.53 22.20
N ASN A 339 -21.86 2.12 20.98
CA ASN A 339 -21.85 2.95 19.78
C ASN A 339 -20.46 3.55 19.43
N ALA A 340 -19.36 2.96 19.93
CA ALA A 340 -18.03 3.37 19.58
C ALA A 340 -17.71 3.10 18.09
N LYS A 341 -17.13 4.07 17.41
CA LYS A 341 -16.49 3.91 16.11
C LYS A 341 -15.00 3.70 16.33
N ILE A 342 -14.45 2.67 15.74
CA ILE A 342 -13.04 2.31 15.93
C ILE A 342 -12.24 2.62 14.67
N VAL A 343 -11.20 3.43 14.81
CA VAL A 343 -10.19 3.68 13.79
C VAL A 343 -8.92 2.94 14.16
N PHE A 344 -8.55 1.93 13.40
CA PHE A 344 -7.23 1.33 13.53
C PHE A 344 -6.21 2.18 12.78
N ILE A 345 -5.09 2.49 13.43
CA ILE A 345 -3.99 3.28 12.87
C ILE A 345 -2.72 2.43 12.89
N GLY A 346 -2.18 2.14 11.70
CA GLY A 346 -1.09 1.18 11.59
C GLY A 346 -0.19 1.37 10.37
N PRO A 347 0.79 0.48 10.17
CA PRO A 347 1.88 0.70 9.20
C PRO A 347 1.54 0.31 7.75
N CYS A 348 0.43 -0.39 7.48
CA CYS A 348 0.26 -0.98 6.15
C CYS A 348 -1.20 -1.11 5.69
N ALA A 349 -1.37 -1.13 4.37
CA ALA A 349 -2.67 -1.29 3.71
C ALA A 349 -3.33 -2.65 3.95
N ALA A 350 -2.59 -3.70 4.33
CA ALA A 350 -3.15 -5.02 4.53
C ALA A 350 -4.22 -5.07 5.65
N LYS A 351 -4.12 -4.20 6.65
CA LYS A 351 -5.13 -4.07 7.71
C LYS A 351 -6.46 -3.52 7.19
N LYS A 352 -6.44 -2.75 6.12
CA LYS A 352 -7.63 -2.34 5.38
C LYS A 352 -8.39 -3.56 4.83
N LEU A 353 -7.64 -4.53 4.28
CA LEU A 353 -8.23 -5.80 3.81
C LEU A 353 -8.86 -6.59 4.96
N GLU A 354 -8.20 -6.66 6.12
CA GLU A 354 -8.71 -7.39 7.29
C GLU A 354 -10.04 -6.79 7.79
N ALA A 355 -10.09 -5.46 7.89
CA ALA A 355 -11.31 -4.75 8.29
C ALA A 355 -12.48 -5.00 7.32
N MET A 356 -12.21 -5.17 6.02
CA MET A 356 -13.21 -5.48 4.99
C MET A 356 -13.77 -6.90 5.07
N ARG A 357 -13.07 -7.84 5.69
CA ARG A 357 -13.44 -9.26 5.67
C ARG A 357 -14.62 -9.55 6.59
N ARG A 358 -15.79 -9.80 6.00
CA ARG A 358 -17.01 -10.17 6.74
C ARG A 358 -16.83 -11.41 7.62
N SER A 359 -16.01 -12.37 7.21
CA SER A 359 -15.73 -13.60 7.98
C SER A 359 -14.99 -13.34 9.30
N VAL A 360 -14.23 -12.25 9.39
CA VAL A 360 -13.47 -11.91 10.61
C VAL A 360 -14.33 -11.16 11.62
N ARG A 361 -15.36 -10.42 11.16
CA ARG A 361 -16.18 -9.51 11.99
C ARG A 361 -15.27 -8.67 12.87
N SER A 362 -14.40 -7.90 12.22
CA SER A 362 -13.30 -7.18 12.89
C SER A 362 -13.78 -6.15 13.91
N GLU A 363 -15.00 -5.62 13.70
CA GLU A 363 -15.58 -4.49 14.46
C GLU A 363 -14.76 -3.20 14.37
N VAL A 364 -13.82 -3.16 13.46
CA VAL A 364 -13.08 -1.95 13.08
C VAL A 364 -13.88 -1.21 12.03
N ASP A 365 -14.22 0.05 12.30
CA ASP A 365 -15.03 0.86 11.38
C ASP A 365 -14.17 1.52 10.31
N PHE A 366 -12.94 1.94 10.66
CA PHE A 366 -12.02 2.64 9.76
C PHE A 366 -10.59 2.18 9.96
N VAL A 367 -9.78 2.27 8.91
CA VAL A 367 -8.34 1.99 8.96
C VAL A 367 -7.56 3.10 8.28
N LEU A 368 -6.61 3.69 9.00
CA LEU A 368 -5.66 4.66 8.48
C LEU A 368 -4.22 4.16 8.61
N THR A 369 -3.38 4.53 7.67
CA THR A 369 -1.93 4.34 7.77
C THR A 369 -1.28 5.50 8.52
N PHE A 370 -0.07 5.31 9.03
CA PHE A 370 0.70 6.39 9.65
C PHE A 370 0.96 7.55 8.67
N GLU A 371 1.15 7.26 7.39
CA GLU A 371 1.33 8.26 6.35
C GLU A 371 0.07 9.10 6.14
N GLU A 372 -1.10 8.47 6.19
CA GLU A 372 -2.40 9.14 6.15
C GLU A 372 -2.61 10.03 7.40
N MET A 373 -2.26 9.52 8.58
CA MET A 373 -2.33 10.28 9.83
C MET A 373 -1.39 11.49 9.83
N ALA A 374 -0.18 11.36 9.30
CA ALA A 374 0.74 12.49 9.15
C ALA A 374 0.13 13.63 8.32
N GLY A 375 -0.60 13.28 7.25
CA GLY A 375 -1.37 14.25 6.46
C GLY A 375 -2.49 14.95 7.26
N ILE A 376 -3.17 14.22 8.16
CA ILE A 376 -4.21 14.79 9.03
C ILE A 376 -3.59 15.76 10.07
N PHE A 377 -2.48 15.37 10.71
CA PHE A 377 -1.77 16.22 11.66
C PHE A 377 -1.31 17.52 11.00
N ASP A 378 -0.72 17.44 9.80
CA ASP A 378 -0.29 18.62 9.05
C ASP A 378 -1.49 19.51 8.64
N ALA A 379 -2.63 18.90 8.27
CA ALA A 379 -3.84 19.65 7.92
C ALA A 379 -4.36 20.53 9.07
N LYS A 380 -4.19 20.09 10.31
CA LYS A 380 -4.62 20.78 11.54
C LYS A 380 -3.47 21.50 12.25
N HIS A 381 -2.27 21.50 11.65
CA HIS A 381 -1.07 22.11 12.25
C HIS A 381 -0.75 21.57 13.65
N VAL A 382 -0.94 20.26 13.86
CA VAL A 382 -0.62 19.59 15.13
C VAL A 382 0.87 19.27 15.16
N ASP A 383 1.60 19.90 16.07
CA ASP A 383 3.02 19.64 16.32
C ASP A 383 3.17 18.62 17.45
N ILE A 384 3.21 17.34 17.08
CA ILE A 384 3.21 16.23 18.03
C ILE A 384 4.47 16.22 18.91
N GLU A 385 5.63 16.60 18.36
CA GLU A 385 6.90 16.56 19.11
C GLU A 385 6.93 17.54 20.27
N ASN A 386 6.22 18.66 20.16
CA ASN A 386 6.19 19.73 21.16
C ASN A 386 4.91 19.76 22.01
N MET A 387 4.06 18.74 21.89
CA MET A 387 2.88 18.61 22.76
C MET A 387 3.23 18.19 24.18
N GLU A 388 2.40 18.59 25.13
CA GLU A 388 2.39 18.01 26.48
C GLU A 388 1.77 16.60 26.42
N GLU A 389 2.21 15.73 27.33
CA GLU A 389 1.71 14.36 27.42
C GLU A 389 0.34 14.31 28.11
N ASP A 390 -0.53 13.40 27.63
CA ASP A 390 -1.84 13.12 28.22
C ASP A 390 -1.85 11.72 28.89
#